data_4e3b015f76e23d2a95b635cbd813246e
#
_entry.id   4e3b015f76e23d2a95b635cbd813246e
#
_cell.length_a   1.000
_cell.length_b   1.000
_cell.length_c   1.000
_cell.angle_alpha   90.00
_cell.angle_beta   90.00
_cell.angle_gamma   90.00
#
_symmetry.space_group_name_H-M   'P 1'
#
loop_
_entity.id
_entity.type
_entity.pdbx_description
1 polymer ?
#
loop_
_entity_poly.entity_id
_entity_poly.type
_entity_poly.pdbx_seq_one_letter_code
_entity_poly.pdbx_strand_id
1 'polypeptide(L)'
;MGSSAPDFTWTLTSPGRWERDVDEVEQFYTSLAKAYEGTGRVFFAMTGYIAFSVEIPNTNPSQEPLEEVTEALRKAWLRLRYDHPTIASTVEFSQELKTCRKIYETCDRPESQQDWLRSTFQVVSNGMSGLDWCNSDPPVPQKATLFLVTPAAQTPGEIRGELVLRCHHDIIDGVGTLILFDNLFAHAEQAYAQGSQYQLPRFGEESAHLSPPLRIAAAIPAALQPEQKAYLDTVRPYQASLREGVEVATMPFN
;
A
#
# COMPACT_ATOMS: atom_id res chain seq x y z
N MET A 1 -17.99 -3.46 -31.74
CA MET A 1 -16.64 -3.96 -31.45
C MET A 1 -16.79 -4.82 -30.20
N GLY A 2 -16.54 -6.13 -30.31
CA GLY A 2 -16.67 -7.03 -29.16
C GLY A 2 -15.57 -6.69 -28.13
N SER A 3 -15.95 -6.39 -26.89
CA SER A 3 -15.00 -6.29 -25.78
C SER A 3 -14.35 -7.67 -25.63
N SER A 4 -13.03 -7.74 -25.79
CA SER A 4 -12.28 -8.94 -25.40
C SER A 4 -12.47 -9.18 -23.90
N ALA A 5 -12.47 -10.46 -23.49
CA ALA A 5 -12.48 -10.78 -22.05
C ALA A 5 -11.26 -10.11 -21.36
N PRO A 6 -11.42 -9.66 -20.10
CA PRO A 6 -10.31 -9.06 -19.36
C PRO A 6 -9.12 -10.02 -19.25
N ASP A 7 -7.91 -9.52 -19.50
CA ASP A 7 -6.66 -10.26 -19.28
C ASP A 7 -6.03 -9.84 -17.96
N PHE A 8 -6.13 -10.70 -16.96
CA PHE A 8 -5.60 -10.50 -15.63
C PHE A 8 -4.12 -10.90 -15.48
N THR A 9 -3.49 -11.32 -16.58
CA THR A 9 -2.08 -11.71 -16.58
C THR A 9 -1.19 -10.49 -16.71
N TRP A 10 -0.19 -10.39 -15.85
CA TRP A 10 0.83 -9.37 -16.00
C TRP A 10 1.61 -9.59 -17.30
N THR A 11 1.62 -8.59 -18.16
CA THR A 11 2.26 -8.64 -19.47
C THR A 11 3.27 -7.51 -19.59
N LEU A 12 4.48 -7.81 -20.06
CA LEU A 12 5.51 -6.81 -20.36
C LEU A 12 5.11 -6.06 -21.64
N THR A 13 4.71 -4.79 -21.52
CA THR A 13 4.23 -3.97 -22.65
C THR A 13 5.33 -3.11 -23.26
N SER A 14 6.35 -2.76 -22.47
CA SER A 14 7.57 -2.10 -22.90
C SER A 14 8.70 -2.42 -21.92
N PRO A 15 9.97 -2.16 -22.23
CA PRO A 15 11.07 -2.45 -21.32
C PRO A 15 10.84 -1.91 -19.91
N GLY A 16 10.76 -2.80 -18.94
CA GLY A 16 10.52 -2.49 -17.53
C GLY A 16 9.08 -2.14 -17.15
N ARG A 17 8.13 -2.08 -18.09
CA ARG A 17 6.72 -1.74 -17.81
C ARG A 17 5.82 -2.96 -17.97
N TRP A 18 5.16 -3.34 -16.90
CA TRP A 18 4.22 -4.45 -16.80
C TRP A 18 2.80 -3.93 -16.61
N GLU A 19 1.86 -4.53 -17.31
CA GLU A 19 0.46 -4.12 -17.26
C GLU A 19 -0.46 -5.34 -17.20
N ARG A 20 -1.62 -5.16 -16.56
CA ARG A 20 -2.76 -6.08 -16.62
C ARG A 20 -4.08 -5.33 -16.50
N ASP A 21 -5.16 -5.98 -16.87
CA ASP A 21 -6.48 -5.46 -16.54
C ASP A 21 -6.74 -5.53 -15.03
N VAL A 22 -7.55 -4.62 -14.52
CA VAL A 22 -8.04 -4.66 -13.14
C VAL A 22 -9.29 -5.53 -13.05
N ASP A 23 -9.47 -6.23 -11.94
CA ASP A 23 -10.71 -6.94 -11.67
C ASP A 23 -11.81 -5.99 -11.16
N GLU A 24 -13.00 -6.51 -10.92
CA GLU A 24 -14.15 -5.72 -10.48
C GLU A 24 -13.98 -5.09 -9.10
N VAL A 25 -13.16 -5.68 -8.23
CA VAL A 25 -12.87 -5.13 -6.88
C VAL A 25 -11.90 -3.97 -7.00
N GLU A 26 -10.81 -4.15 -7.74
CA GLU A 26 -9.86 -3.08 -8.04
C GLU A 26 -10.55 -1.93 -8.81
N GLN A 27 -11.41 -2.27 -9.79
CA GLN A 27 -12.21 -1.29 -10.54
C GLN A 27 -13.14 -0.49 -9.63
N PHE A 28 -13.78 -1.14 -8.65
CA PHE A 28 -14.65 -0.49 -7.68
C PHE A 28 -13.88 0.54 -6.86
N TYR A 29 -12.77 0.16 -6.23
CA TYR A 29 -11.95 1.07 -5.43
C TYR A 29 -11.38 2.23 -6.26
N THR A 30 -10.87 1.94 -7.45
CA THR A 30 -10.32 2.95 -8.36
C THR A 30 -11.40 3.95 -8.80
N SER A 31 -12.60 3.47 -9.14
CA SER A 31 -13.71 4.31 -9.56
C SER A 31 -14.17 5.24 -8.45
N LEU A 32 -14.23 4.74 -7.21
CA LEU A 32 -14.59 5.55 -6.05
C LEU A 32 -13.51 6.60 -5.75
N ALA A 33 -12.23 6.21 -5.74
CA ALA A 33 -11.13 7.15 -5.55
C ALA A 33 -11.19 8.26 -6.60
N LYS A 34 -11.45 7.92 -7.85
CA LYS A 34 -11.59 8.87 -8.96
C LYS A 34 -12.80 9.80 -8.83
N ALA A 35 -13.94 9.26 -8.37
CA ALA A 35 -15.16 10.05 -8.19
C ALA A 35 -15.02 11.16 -7.13
N TYR A 36 -14.14 10.95 -6.14
CA TYR A 36 -13.87 11.92 -5.08
C TYR A 36 -12.58 12.73 -5.29
N GLU A 37 -11.88 12.52 -6.41
CA GLU A 37 -10.66 13.27 -6.73
C GLU A 37 -10.94 14.78 -6.78
N GLY A 38 -10.10 15.57 -6.13
CA GLY A 38 -10.25 17.03 -6.06
C GLY A 38 -11.28 17.55 -5.04
N THR A 39 -12.02 16.68 -4.35
CA THR A 39 -12.98 17.11 -3.30
C THR A 39 -12.33 17.33 -1.94
N GLY A 40 -11.04 17.03 -1.79
CA GLY A 40 -10.34 17.01 -0.49
C GLY A 40 -10.64 15.76 0.33
N ARG A 41 -11.46 14.84 -0.17
CA ARG A 41 -11.77 13.55 0.47
C ARG A 41 -11.13 12.44 -0.33
N VAL A 42 -10.56 11.48 0.39
CA VAL A 42 -10.07 10.24 -0.23
C VAL A 42 -10.93 9.08 0.25
N PHE A 43 -11.71 8.56 -0.66
CA PHE A 43 -12.60 7.43 -0.37
C PHE A 43 -11.82 6.11 -0.47
N PHE A 44 -11.96 5.25 0.55
CA PHE A 44 -11.26 3.96 0.65
C PHE A 44 -9.73 4.05 0.57
N ALA A 45 -9.14 5.06 1.22
CA ALA A 45 -7.72 4.99 1.51
C ALA A 45 -7.46 4.06 2.69
N MET A 46 -6.46 3.21 2.54
CA MET A 46 -5.93 2.43 3.66
C MET A 46 -4.98 3.28 4.48
N THR A 47 -5.15 3.23 5.79
CA THR A 47 -4.21 3.80 6.75
C THR A 47 -3.88 2.73 7.78
N GLY A 48 -2.64 2.24 7.76
CA GLY A 48 -2.09 1.36 8.78
C GLY A 48 -1.23 2.17 9.76
N TYR A 49 -1.32 1.88 11.05
CA TYR A 49 -0.55 2.54 12.09
C TYR A 49 0.05 1.51 13.05
N ILE A 50 1.32 1.70 13.41
CA ILE A 50 2.00 0.90 14.41
C ILE A 50 3.08 1.75 15.12
N ALA A 51 3.14 1.68 16.46
CA ALA A 51 4.23 2.24 17.24
C ALA A 51 5.29 1.18 17.53
N PHE A 52 6.54 1.59 17.59
CA PHE A 52 7.67 0.71 17.91
C PHE A 52 8.70 1.41 18.80
N SER A 53 9.51 0.60 19.45
CA SER A 53 10.71 1.07 20.16
C SER A 53 11.89 0.13 19.92
N VAL A 54 13.08 0.71 19.92
CA VAL A 54 14.36 0.00 19.79
C VAL A 54 15.26 0.37 20.97
N GLU A 55 15.67 -0.61 21.75
CA GLU A 55 16.66 -0.42 22.80
C GLU A 55 18.04 -0.19 22.18
N ILE A 56 18.72 0.88 22.59
CA ILE A 56 20.07 1.21 22.12
C ILE A 56 21.08 0.88 23.21
N PRO A 57 21.99 -0.06 22.98
CA PRO A 57 23.08 -0.32 23.91
C PRO A 57 23.94 0.94 24.12
N ASN A 58 24.23 1.31 25.36
CA ASN A 58 25.01 2.50 25.74
C ASN A 58 26.49 2.51 25.26
N THR A 59 26.85 1.67 24.29
CA THR A 59 28.25 1.36 23.95
C THR A 59 28.82 2.13 22.77
N ASN A 60 28.03 2.96 22.07
CA ASN A 60 28.56 3.69 20.93
C ASN A 60 28.07 5.17 20.87
N PRO A 61 28.86 6.14 21.35
CA PRO A 61 28.46 7.55 21.37
C PRO A 61 28.65 8.29 20.02
N SER A 62 29.07 7.62 18.96
CA SER A 62 29.54 8.30 17.74
C SER A 62 28.58 8.27 16.53
N GLN A 63 27.40 7.68 16.65
CA GLN A 63 26.39 7.63 15.59
C GLN A 63 25.05 8.13 16.12
N GLU A 64 24.25 8.76 15.26
CA GLU A 64 22.88 9.16 15.60
C GLU A 64 21.97 7.92 15.50
N PRO A 65 21.60 7.26 16.61
CA PRO A 65 20.90 5.98 16.59
C PRO A 65 19.56 6.03 15.83
N LEU A 66 18.91 7.19 15.82
CA LEU A 66 17.69 7.40 15.04
C LEU A 66 17.95 7.30 13.53
N GLU A 67 19.08 7.80 13.05
CA GLU A 67 19.43 7.70 11.63
C GLU A 67 19.72 6.25 11.23
N GLU A 68 20.37 5.46 12.09
CA GLU A 68 20.60 4.02 11.84
C GLU A 68 19.29 3.24 11.75
N VAL A 69 18.35 3.49 12.67
CA VAL A 69 17.00 2.87 12.63
C VAL A 69 16.24 3.33 11.38
N THR A 70 16.32 4.61 11.04
CA THR A 70 15.69 5.17 9.85
C THR A 70 16.24 4.53 8.58
N GLU A 71 17.55 4.37 8.49
CA GLU A 71 18.18 3.74 7.33
C GLU A 71 17.83 2.23 7.23
N ALA A 72 17.74 1.53 8.35
CA ALA A 72 17.28 0.14 8.38
C ALA A 72 15.84 0.01 7.87
N LEU A 73 14.96 0.92 8.26
CA LEU A 73 13.57 0.97 7.77
C LEU A 73 13.50 1.31 6.27
N ARG A 74 14.34 2.22 5.77
CA ARG A 74 14.44 2.51 4.32
C ARG A 74 14.85 1.28 3.51
N LYS A 75 15.87 0.56 3.98
CA LYS A 75 16.32 -0.70 3.36
C LYS A 75 15.23 -1.77 3.38
N ALA A 76 14.54 -1.90 4.52
CA ALA A 76 13.40 -2.82 4.66
C ALA A 76 12.25 -2.47 3.72
N TRP A 77 11.92 -1.17 3.58
CA TRP A 77 10.88 -0.71 2.66
C TRP A 77 11.23 -1.01 1.19
N LEU A 78 12.48 -0.81 0.81
CA LEU A 78 12.95 -1.17 -0.52
C LEU A 78 12.98 -2.69 -0.73
N ARG A 79 13.32 -3.46 0.32
CA ARG A 79 13.24 -4.92 0.28
C ARG A 79 11.79 -5.41 0.09
N LEU A 80 10.82 -4.82 0.78
CA LEU A 80 9.41 -5.13 0.59
C LEU A 80 8.92 -4.85 -0.83
N ARG A 81 9.43 -3.80 -1.47
CA ARG A 81 9.14 -3.55 -2.89
C ARG A 81 9.64 -4.68 -3.79
N TYR A 82 10.77 -5.31 -3.46
CA TYR A 82 11.26 -6.45 -4.21
C TYR A 82 10.40 -7.70 -3.97
N ASP A 83 10.07 -7.98 -2.72
CA ASP A 83 9.30 -9.18 -2.34
C ASP A 83 7.82 -9.05 -2.74
N HIS A 84 7.26 -7.84 -2.70
CA HIS A 84 5.86 -7.52 -2.99
C HIS A 84 5.75 -6.32 -3.96
N PRO A 85 6.20 -6.44 -5.21
CA PRO A 85 6.32 -5.31 -6.12
C PRO A 85 4.98 -4.61 -6.41
N THR A 86 3.87 -5.29 -6.23
CA THR A 86 2.53 -4.71 -6.39
C THR A 86 2.29 -3.49 -5.50
N ILE A 87 3.00 -3.32 -4.36
CA ILE A 87 2.92 -2.11 -3.53
C ILE A 87 3.36 -0.84 -4.29
N ALA A 88 4.16 -1.00 -5.34
CA ALA A 88 4.62 0.11 -6.19
C ALA A 88 3.80 0.26 -7.48
N SER A 89 2.73 -0.50 -7.64
CA SER A 89 1.84 -0.38 -8.80
C SER A 89 0.91 0.82 -8.67
N THR A 90 0.42 1.28 -9.82
CA THR A 90 -0.60 2.32 -9.94
C THR A 90 -1.70 1.86 -10.89
N VAL A 91 -2.85 2.53 -10.85
CA VAL A 91 -3.93 2.28 -11.80
C VAL A 91 -4.07 3.50 -12.71
N GLU A 92 -3.99 3.28 -14.02
CA GLU A 92 -4.26 4.28 -15.04
C GLU A 92 -5.63 4.05 -15.68
N PHE A 93 -6.39 5.13 -15.84
CA PHE A 93 -7.66 5.11 -16.55
C PHE A 93 -7.48 5.59 -17.98
N SER A 94 -7.80 4.74 -18.95
CA SER A 94 -7.87 5.13 -20.36
C SER A 94 -9.22 5.75 -20.66
N GLN A 95 -9.24 7.04 -20.94
CA GLN A 95 -10.45 7.76 -21.37
C GLN A 95 -10.98 7.24 -22.71
N GLU A 96 -10.08 6.81 -23.60
CA GLU A 96 -10.42 6.30 -24.92
C GLU A 96 -11.10 4.92 -24.82
N LEU A 97 -10.51 4.01 -24.08
CA LEU A 97 -10.99 2.62 -23.94
C LEU A 97 -12.03 2.48 -22.82
N LYS A 98 -12.18 3.49 -21.94
CA LYS A 98 -13.00 3.47 -20.71
C LYS A 98 -12.67 2.26 -19.82
N THR A 99 -11.41 1.89 -19.76
CA THR A 99 -10.88 0.78 -18.97
C THR A 99 -9.79 1.26 -18.04
N CYS A 100 -9.62 0.55 -16.92
CA CYS A 100 -8.49 0.73 -16.03
C CYS A 100 -7.46 -0.35 -16.25
N ARG A 101 -6.18 0.03 -16.20
CA ARG A 101 -5.05 -0.90 -16.23
C ARG A 101 -4.19 -0.70 -15.00
N LYS A 102 -3.80 -1.79 -14.36
CA LYS A 102 -2.81 -1.77 -13.30
C LYS A 102 -1.43 -1.86 -13.92
N ILE A 103 -0.55 -0.97 -13.46
CA ILE A 103 0.77 -0.76 -14.06
C ILE A 103 1.83 -0.91 -12.99
N TYR A 104 2.88 -1.62 -13.31
CA TYR A 104 4.08 -1.72 -12.53
C TYR A 104 5.30 -1.37 -13.39
N GLU A 105 6.20 -0.56 -12.84
CA GLU A 105 7.49 -0.22 -13.45
C GLU A 105 8.62 -0.80 -12.62
N THR A 106 9.52 -1.55 -13.28
CA THR A 106 10.70 -2.14 -12.63
C THR A 106 11.64 -1.07 -12.08
N CYS A 107 12.43 -1.44 -11.09
CA CYS A 107 13.31 -0.54 -10.35
C CYS A 107 14.76 -1.04 -10.39
N ASP A 108 15.25 -1.37 -11.59
CA ASP A 108 16.52 -2.04 -11.82
C ASP A 108 17.76 -1.16 -11.66
N ARG A 109 17.59 0.18 -11.63
CA ARG A 109 18.68 1.14 -11.50
C ARG A 109 18.73 1.76 -10.11
N PRO A 110 19.94 2.00 -9.54
CA PRO A 110 20.08 2.64 -8.24
C PRO A 110 19.34 3.99 -8.13
N GLU A 111 19.34 4.79 -9.20
CA GLU A 111 18.66 6.07 -9.24
C GLU A 111 17.15 5.91 -9.09
N SER A 112 16.55 4.94 -9.79
CA SER A 112 15.11 4.66 -9.69
C SER A 112 14.71 4.13 -8.31
N GLN A 113 15.60 3.38 -7.64
CA GLN A 113 15.40 2.93 -6.25
C GLN A 113 15.39 4.12 -5.29
N GLN A 114 16.35 5.04 -5.44
CA GLN A 114 16.41 6.24 -4.62
C GLN A 114 15.23 7.19 -4.88
N ASP A 115 14.79 7.34 -6.13
CA ASP A 115 13.62 8.14 -6.48
C ASP A 115 12.35 7.58 -5.87
N TRP A 116 12.20 6.26 -5.89
CA TRP A 116 11.08 5.59 -5.25
C TRP A 116 11.10 5.79 -3.74
N LEU A 117 12.25 5.58 -3.07
CA LEU A 117 12.40 5.83 -1.64
C LEU A 117 12.08 7.28 -1.28
N ARG A 118 12.60 8.26 -2.03
CA ARG A 118 12.31 9.68 -1.78
C ARG A 118 10.82 10.00 -1.87
N SER A 119 10.11 9.35 -2.76
CA SER A 119 8.67 9.60 -2.95
C SER A 119 7.78 8.80 -2.00
N THR A 120 8.25 7.67 -1.46
CA THR A 120 7.39 6.71 -0.74
C THR A 120 7.85 6.38 0.69
N PHE A 121 8.98 6.92 1.14
CA PHE A 121 9.42 6.85 2.53
C PHE A 121 9.68 8.27 3.04
N GLN A 122 8.85 8.74 3.96
CA GLN A 122 8.90 10.11 4.44
C GLN A 122 9.05 10.15 5.95
N VAL A 123 9.94 11.01 6.44
CA VAL A 123 10.10 11.26 7.88
C VAL A 123 9.30 12.50 8.26
N VAL A 124 8.45 12.36 9.27
CA VAL A 124 7.61 13.43 9.82
C VAL A 124 8.10 13.76 11.22
N SER A 125 8.67 14.97 11.37
CA SER A 125 9.26 15.44 12.63
C SER A 125 8.61 16.78 13.03
N ASN A 126 7.27 16.80 13.10
CA ASN A 126 6.48 18.00 13.39
C ASN A 126 6.00 18.08 14.85
N GLY A 127 6.43 17.13 15.71
CA GLY A 127 6.05 17.05 17.11
C GLY A 127 4.68 16.41 17.39
N MET A 128 3.94 15.98 16.36
CA MET A 128 2.70 15.22 16.53
C MET A 128 3.01 13.74 16.80
N SER A 129 2.10 13.06 17.50
CA SER A 129 2.09 11.58 17.48
C SER A 129 1.65 11.07 16.11
N GLY A 130 1.97 9.84 15.77
CA GLY A 130 1.52 9.22 14.53
C GLY A 130 -0.01 9.13 14.45
N LEU A 131 -0.67 8.91 15.60
CA LEU A 131 -2.13 8.89 15.68
C LEU A 131 -2.73 10.28 15.41
N ASP A 132 -2.17 11.34 16.01
CA ASP A 132 -2.62 12.71 15.76
C ASP A 132 -2.35 13.12 14.32
N TRP A 133 -1.21 12.68 13.77
CA TRP A 133 -0.90 12.91 12.36
C TRP A 133 -1.91 12.23 11.45
N CYS A 134 -2.28 10.97 11.71
CA CYS A 134 -3.34 10.28 10.95
C CYS A 134 -4.69 11.01 11.05
N ASN A 135 -5.05 11.49 12.25
CA ASN A 135 -6.30 12.20 12.50
C ASN A 135 -6.32 13.61 11.91
N SER A 136 -5.18 14.17 11.54
CA SER A 136 -5.09 15.44 10.80
C SER A 136 -5.52 15.32 9.34
N ASP A 137 -5.90 14.13 8.91
CA ASP A 137 -6.33 13.79 7.54
C ASP A 137 -5.32 14.24 6.46
N PRO A 138 -4.07 13.81 6.54
CA PRO A 138 -3.08 14.15 5.54
C PRO A 138 -3.49 13.60 4.17
N PRO A 139 -3.10 14.25 3.06
CA PRO A 139 -3.42 13.79 1.72
C PRO A 139 -3.00 12.34 1.49
N VAL A 140 -3.82 11.56 0.80
CA VAL A 140 -3.42 10.20 0.39
C VAL A 140 -2.45 10.29 -0.76
N PRO A 141 -1.28 9.68 -0.65
CA PRO A 141 -0.29 9.68 -1.71
C PRO A 141 -0.77 8.82 -2.89
N GLN A 142 -0.31 9.15 -4.10
CA GLN A 142 -0.63 8.37 -5.30
C GLN A 142 -0.01 6.96 -5.31
N LYS A 143 1.09 6.77 -4.56
CA LYS A 143 1.76 5.47 -4.35
C LYS A 143 1.68 5.10 -2.88
N ALA A 144 1.70 3.81 -2.59
CA ALA A 144 1.83 3.37 -1.21
C ALA A 144 3.06 4.01 -0.57
N THR A 145 2.84 4.75 0.52
CA THR A 145 3.87 5.55 1.19
C THR A 145 3.92 5.19 2.66
N LEU A 146 5.11 4.93 3.14
CA LEU A 146 5.42 4.71 4.54
C LEU A 146 5.94 6.00 5.16
N PHE A 147 5.27 6.45 6.21
CA PHE A 147 5.68 7.62 7.00
C PHE A 147 6.27 7.15 8.31
N LEU A 148 7.47 7.63 8.63
CA LEU A 148 8.08 7.50 9.94
C LEU A 148 7.80 8.79 10.71
N VAL A 149 6.91 8.72 11.69
CA VAL A 149 6.63 9.85 12.61
C VAL A 149 7.53 9.70 13.82
N THR A 150 8.35 10.71 14.06
CA THR A 150 9.29 10.72 15.19
C THR A 150 8.82 11.68 16.26
N PRO A 151 8.85 11.29 17.55
CA PRO A 151 8.49 12.18 18.63
C PRO A 151 9.47 13.35 18.73
N ALA A 152 9.02 14.47 19.32
CA ALA A 152 9.83 15.67 19.48
C ALA A 152 11.09 15.45 20.35
N ALA A 153 11.05 14.46 21.25
CA ALA A 153 12.18 14.08 22.08
C ALA A 153 12.28 12.56 22.18
N GLN A 154 13.49 12.05 22.09
CA GLN A 154 13.80 10.63 22.31
C GLN A 154 14.17 10.40 23.79
N THR A 155 13.88 9.21 24.30
CA THR A 155 14.30 8.78 25.63
C THR A 155 15.74 8.28 25.56
N PRO A 156 16.64 8.66 26.47
CA PRO A 156 18.00 8.13 26.49
C PRO A 156 17.99 6.58 26.55
N GLY A 157 18.75 5.94 25.67
CA GLY A 157 18.83 4.47 25.59
C GLY A 157 17.70 3.78 24.81
N GLU A 158 16.75 4.54 24.27
CA GLU A 158 15.63 3.99 23.50
C GLU A 158 15.27 4.92 22.34
N ILE A 159 15.12 4.36 21.14
CA ILE A 159 14.55 5.07 19.98
C ILE A 159 13.09 4.68 19.86
N ARG A 160 12.21 5.66 19.88
CA ARG A 160 10.79 5.49 19.62
C ARG A 160 10.40 6.09 18.28
N GLY A 161 9.53 5.40 17.58
CA GLY A 161 8.97 5.84 16.33
C GLY A 161 7.59 5.25 16.09
N GLU A 162 6.87 5.84 15.17
CA GLU A 162 5.55 5.39 14.76
C GLU A 162 5.54 5.32 13.24
N LEU A 163 5.11 4.18 12.71
CA LEU A 163 4.99 3.98 11.27
C LEU A 163 3.54 4.12 10.84
N VAL A 164 3.33 4.88 9.79
CA VAL A 164 2.03 5.02 9.16
C VAL A 164 2.15 4.66 7.69
N LEU A 165 1.44 3.61 7.26
CA LEU A 165 1.27 3.29 5.84
C LEU A 165 0.02 3.99 5.33
N ARG A 166 0.14 4.72 4.22
CA ARG A 166 -1.03 5.25 3.50
C ARG A 166 -0.97 4.84 2.03
N CYS A 167 -2.07 4.30 1.53
CA CYS A 167 -2.18 3.90 0.13
C CYS A 167 -3.64 3.78 -0.31
N HIS A 168 -3.87 3.57 -1.60
CA HIS A 168 -5.17 3.21 -2.14
C HIS A 168 -5.53 1.76 -1.79
N HIS A 169 -6.81 1.47 -1.62
CA HIS A 169 -7.31 0.16 -1.19
C HIS A 169 -7.21 -0.93 -2.28
N ASP A 170 -6.94 -0.57 -3.52
CA ASP A 170 -6.61 -1.52 -4.59
C ASP A 170 -5.22 -2.14 -4.45
N ILE A 171 -4.39 -1.62 -3.55
CA ILE A 171 -3.03 -2.10 -3.27
C ILE A 171 -3.03 -3.16 -2.18
N ILE A 172 -3.72 -2.92 -1.07
CA ILE A 172 -3.68 -3.75 0.13
C ILE A 172 -4.94 -3.57 0.96
N ASP A 173 -5.32 -4.57 1.73
CA ASP A 173 -6.38 -4.52 2.73
C ASP A 173 -5.84 -4.44 4.17
N GLY A 174 -6.74 -4.47 5.16
CA GLY A 174 -6.36 -4.38 6.57
C GLY A 174 -5.47 -5.54 7.04
N VAL A 175 -5.78 -6.77 6.64
CA VAL A 175 -4.99 -7.95 7.02
C VAL A 175 -3.63 -7.92 6.32
N GLY A 176 -3.62 -7.60 5.02
CA GLY A 176 -2.39 -7.44 4.25
C GLY A 176 -1.49 -6.35 4.84
N THR A 177 -2.06 -5.26 5.37
CA THR A 177 -1.29 -4.19 6.04
C THR A 177 -0.57 -4.71 7.28
N LEU A 178 -1.20 -5.56 8.10
CA LEU A 178 -0.56 -6.14 9.27
C LEU A 178 0.58 -7.09 8.88
N ILE A 179 0.38 -7.91 7.87
CA ILE A 179 1.41 -8.81 7.33
C ILE A 179 2.57 -7.99 6.74
N LEU A 180 2.26 -6.88 6.05
CA LEU A 180 3.29 -5.99 5.51
C LEU A 180 4.16 -5.38 6.61
N PHE A 181 3.57 -4.94 7.74
CA PHE A 181 4.33 -4.44 8.87
C PHE A 181 5.18 -5.52 9.54
N ASP A 182 4.68 -6.75 9.68
CA ASP A 182 5.45 -7.87 10.21
C ASP A 182 6.70 -8.13 9.36
N ASN A 183 6.53 -8.24 8.04
CA ASN A 183 7.64 -8.40 7.11
C ASN A 183 8.59 -7.19 7.12
N LEU A 184 8.06 -5.97 7.24
CA LEU A 184 8.87 -4.74 7.33
C LEU A 184 9.82 -4.81 8.53
N PHE A 185 9.29 -5.17 9.71
CA PHE A 185 10.12 -5.25 10.92
C PHE A 185 11.13 -6.38 10.83
N ALA A 186 10.77 -7.55 10.29
CA ALA A 186 11.72 -8.64 10.07
C ALA A 186 12.88 -8.22 9.17
N HIS A 187 12.61 -7.47 8.12
CA HIS A 187 13.67 -6.94 7.24
C HIS A 187 14.45 -5.79 7.89
N ALA A 188 13.79 -4.92 8.66
CA ALA A 188 14.45 -3.82 9.35
C ALA A 188 15.40 -4.34 10.44
N GLU A 189 15.01 -5.37 11.19
CA GLU A 189 15.87 -6.05 12.16
C GLU A 189 17.14 -6.58 11.48
N GLN A 190 16.99 -7.28 10.37
CA GLN A 190 18.14 -7.80 9.60
C GLN A 190 19.04 -6.67 9.08
N ALA A 191 18.43 -5.61 8.54
CA ALA A 191 19.18 -4.47 8.01
C ALA A 191 19.91 -3.70 9.12
N TYR A 192 19.29 -3.55 10.29
CA TYR A 192 19.90 -2.92 11.46
C TYR A 192 21.06 -3.76 12.00
N ALA A 193 20.86 -5.07 12.21
CA ALA A 193 21.88 -5.97 12.72
C ALA A 193 23.11 -6.08 11.81
N GLN A 194 22.92 -6.05 10.49
CA GLN A 194 23.99 -6.18 9.51
C GLN A 194 24.62 -4.82 9.13
N GLY A 195 23.95 -3.71 9.40
CA GLY A 195 24.42 -2.35 9.11
C GLY A 195 24.86 -2.15 7.64
N SER A 196 26.13 -1.84 7.43
CA SER A 196 26.72 -1.65 6.08
C SER A 196 26.89 -2.98 5.30
N GLN A 197 26.82 -4.13 5.94
CA GLN A 197 26.93 -5.44 5.27
C GLN A 197 25.59 -5.92 4.70
N TYR A 198 24.48 -5.29 5.05
CA TYR A 198 23.17 -5.66 4.54
C TYR A 198 23.08 -5.43 3.03
N GLN A 199 22.73 -6.47 2.31
CA GLN A 199 22.62 -6.44 0.85
C GLN A 199 21.16 -6.60 0.43
N LEU A 200 20.71 -5.66 -0.37
CA LEU A 200 19.43 -5.78 -1.06
C LEU A 200 19.53 -6.81 -2.19
N PRO A 201 18.44 -7.50 -2.52
CA PRO A 201 18.41 -8.35 -3.71
C PRO A 201 18.62 -7.51 -4.97
N ARG A 202 19.08 -8.17 -6.01
CA ARG A 202 19.23 -7.51 -7.31
C ARG A 202 17.85 -7.27 -7.92
N PHE A 203 17.51 -6.02 -8.11
CA PHE A 203 16.29 -5.62 -8.82
C PHE A 203 16.38 -5.94 -10.32
N GLY A 204 15.22 -6.08 -10.97
CA GLY A 204 15.06 -6.49 -12.36
C GLY A 204 14.32 -7.84 -12.51
N GLU A 205 14.29 -8.65 -11.45
CA GLU A 205 13.57 -9.93 -11.42
C GLU A 205 12.31 -9.90 -10.52
N GLU A 206 12.10 -8.82 -9.80
CA GLU A 206 11.00 -8.65 -8.85
C GLU A 206 9.61 -8.73 -9.50
N SER A 207 9.51 -8.48 -10.80
CA SER A 207 8.25 -8.63 -11.55
C SER A 207 7.67 -10.05 -11.49
N ALA A 208 8.49 -11.06 -11.22
CA ALA A 208 8.02 -12.44 -10.98
C ALA A 208 7.14 -12.57 -9.72
N HIS A 209 7.22 -11.62 -8.79
CA HIS A 209 6.45 -11.59 -7.55
C HIS A 209 5.19 -10.71 -7.65
N LEU A 210 4.86 -10.18 -8.82
CA LEU A 210 3.65 -9.38 -9.03
C LEU A 210 2.40 -10.19 -8.70
N SER A 211 1.58 -9.66 -7.81
CA SER A 211 0.38 -10.35 -7.36
C SER A 211 -0.70 -10.38 -8.43
N PRO A 212 -1.42 -11.50 -8.59
CA PRO A 212 -2.64 -11.53 -9.39
C PRO A 212 -3.73 -10.68 -8.73
N PRO A 213 -4.80 -10.30 -9.44
CA PRO A 213 -5.95 -9.64 -8.84
C PRO A 213 -6.70 -10.59 -7.89
N LEU A 214 -7.52 -10.01 -7.01
CA LEU A 214 -8.26 -10.74 -5.98
C LEU A 214 -9.14 -11.86 -6.59
N ARG A 215 -9.77 -11.61 -7.73
CA ARG A 215 -10.57 -12.60 -8.45
C ARG A 215 -9.80 -13.91 -8.70
N ILE A 216 -8.55 -13.79 -9.12
CA ILE A 216 -7.69 -14.96 -9.42
C ILE A 216 -7.16 -15.56 -8.11
N ALA A 217 -6.66 -14.72 -7.18
CA ALA A 217 -6.10 -15.19 -5.91
C ALA A 217 -7.13 -15.95 -5.05
N ALA A 218 -8.40 -15.49 -5.05
CA ALA A 218 -9.49 -16.11 -4.32
C ALA A 218 -10.28 -17.16 -5.12
N ALA A 219 -9.83 -17.49 -6.34
CA ALA A 219 -10.50 -18.42 -7.25
C ALA A 219 -11.99 -18.10 -7.45
N ILE A 220 -12.33 -16.80 -7.56
CA ILE A 220 -13.71 -16.35 -7.80
C ILE A 220 -14.13 -16.78 -9.21
N PRO A 221 -15.22 -17.54 -9.39
CA PRO A 221 -15.64 -18.02 -10.69
C PRO A 221 -16.07 -16.86 -11.61
N ALA A 222 -15.77 -17.00 -12.91
CA ALA A 222 -16.13 -16.00 -13.92
C ALA A 222 -17.66 -15.83 -14.07
N ALA A 223 -18.42 -16.88 -13.78
CA ALA A 223 -19.87 -16.86 -13.78
C ALA A 223 -20.40 -17.43 -12.46
N LEU A 224 -21.49 -16.85 -11.99
CA LEU A 224 -22.17 -17.35 -10.78
C LEU A 224 -22.68 -18.77 -11.02
N GLN A 225 -22.43 -19.65 -10.06
CA GLN A 225 -23.05 -20.96 -10.02
C GLN A 225 -24.55 -20.84 -9.76
N PRO A 226 -25.38 -21.81 -10.19
CA PRO A 226 -26.84 -21.74 -10.00
C PRO A 226 -27.26 -21.46 -8.55
N GLU A 227 -26.58 -22.08 -7.58
CA GLU A 227 -26.85 -21.91 -6.14
C GLU A 227 -26.51 -20.48 -5.68
N GLN A 228 -25.40 -19.91 -6.15
CA GLN A 228 -24.99 -18.54 -5.84
C GLN A 228 -25.99 -17.54 -6.44
N LYS A 229 -26.46 -17.80 -7.66
CA LYS A 229 -27.48 -16.98 -8.32
C LYS A 229 -28.80 -17.04 -7.55
N ALA A 230 -29.26 -18.23 -7.18
CA ALA A 230 -30.47 -18.42 -6.38
C ALA A 230 -30.37 -17.66 -5.04
N TYR A 231 -29.21 -17.74 -4.35
CA TYR A 231 -28.97 -16.97 -3.13
C TYR A 231 -29.03 -15.46 -3.37
N LEU A 232 -28.38 -14.95 -4.39
CA LEU A 232 -28.44 -13.52 -4.72
C LEU A 232 -29.85 -13.04 -5.03
N ASP A 233 -30.66 -13.86 -5.69
CA ASP A 233 -32.05 -13.53 -6.00
C ASP A 233 -32.92 -13.43 -4.74
N THR A 234 -32.54 -14.10 -3.64
CA THR A 234 -33.18 -13.94 -2.31
C THR A 234 -32.71 -12.68 -1.58
N VAL A 235 -31.45 -12.27 -1.75
CA VAL A 235 -30.85 -11.14 -1.03
C VAL A 235 -31.15 -9.79 -1.70
N ARG A 236 -31.26 -9.75 -3.03
CA ARG A 236 -31.52 -8.52 -3.79
C ARG A 236 -32.77 -7.73 -3.34
N PRO A 237 -33.95 -8.37 -3.12
CA PRO A 237 -35.12 -7.64 -2.64
C PRO A 237 -34.88 -7.02 -1.25
N TYR A 238 -34.17 -7.74 -0.37
CA TYR A 238 -33.82 -7.23 0.95
C TYR A 238 -32.86 -6.03 0.85
N GLN A 239 -31.84 -6.10 0.00
CA GLN A 239 -30.92 -4.97 -0.24
C GLN A 239 -31.64 -3.76 -0.85
N ALA A 240 -32.62 -3.99 -1.73
CA ALA A 240 -33.44 -2.92 -2.29
C ALA A 240 -34.26 -2.24 -1.21
N SER A 241 -34.89 -3.01 -0.32
CA SER A 241 -35.68 -2.47 0.80
C SER A 241 -34.83 -1.66 1.80
N LEU A 242 -33.55 -2.01 1.98
CA LEU A 242 -32.62 -1.23 2.80
C LEU A 242 -32.23 0.12 2.19
N ARG A 243 -32.35 0.27 0.86
CA ARG A 243 -32.08 1.54 0.16
C ARG A 243 -33.25 2.50 0.12
N GLU A 244 -34.48 1.96 0.26
CA GLU A 244 -35.69 2.77 0.35
C GLU A 244 -35.86 3.29 1.77
N GLY A 245 -35.37 4.51 2.04
CA GLY A 245 -35.65 5.22 3.30
C GLY A 245 -34.54 5.30 4.32
N VAL A 246 -33.32 4.90 3.98
CA VAL A 246 -32.17 5.13 4.87
C VAL A 246 -31.44 6.41 4.44
N GLU A 247 -31.76 7.51 5.10
CA GLU A 247 -30.80 8.60 5.25
C GLU A 247 -29.58 8.02 6.00
N VAL A 248 -28.46 7.82 5.31
CA VAL A 248 -27.21 7.50 5.98
C VAL A 248 -26.78 8.76 6.74
N ALA A 249 -27.19 8.86 8.01
CA ALA A 249 -26.64 9.86 8.89
C ALA A 249 -25.13 9.52 9.04
N THR A 250 -24.29 10.31 8.36
CA THR A 250 -22.86 10.31 8.62
C THR A 250 -22.69 10.81 10.05
N MET A 251 -22.41 9.90 10.99
CA MET A 251 -21.99 10.33 12.32
C MET A 251 -20.63 11.03 12.16
N PRO A 252 -20.51 12.30 12.59
CA PRO A 252 -19.20 12.90 12.69
C PRO A 252 -18.38 12.08 13.70
N PHE A 253 -17.24 11.59 13.30
CA PHE A 253 -16.24 11.08 14.24
C PHE A 253 -15.71 12.30 15.01
N ASN A 254 -16.05 12.39 16.29
CA ASN A 254 -15.43 13.29 17.24
C ASN A 254 -14.13 12.68 17.75
#